data_70fde24401d07fbff8078f201b59534f
#
_entry.id   70fde24401d07fbff8078f201b59534f
#
_cell.length_a   1.000
_cell.length_b   1.000
_cell.length_c   1.000
_cell.angle_alpha   90.00
_cell.angle_beta   90.00
_cell.angle_gamma   90.00
#
_symmetry.space_group_name_H-M   'P 1'
#
loop_
_entity.id
_entity.type
_entity.pdbx_description
1 polymer ?
#
loop_
_entity_poly.entity_id
_entity_poly.type
_entity_poly.pdbx_seq_one_letter_code
_entity_poly.pdbx_strand_id
1 'polypeptide(L)'
;MINVDYQRASDPQSAAVFMREHADAAFIGGGTNLLDLMKADVARPQILLDVNRLALSEISERADGGLRIGALVRNSDLANHPLVRTRYPLLSQALLAGASPQLRNMATTGGNLMQRTRCYYFYDSGSGPCNKRDPGSGCAARGGFNRIHAILGASDACVATNPSDMNVALA
;
A
#
# COMPACT_ATOMS: atom_id res chain seq x y z
N MET A 1 -9.64 -14.39 10.82
CA MET A 1 -8.32 -14.46 10.15
C MET A 1 -8.00 -15.93 9.96
N ILE A 2 -7.62 -16.36 8.78
CA ILE A 2 -7.26 -17.75 8.44
C ILE A 2 -5.82 -18.05 8.88
N ASN A 3 -5.46 -19.33 8.98
CA ASN A 3 -4.06 -19.73 9.14
C ASN A 3 -3.30 -19.39 7.86
N VAL A 4 -2.09 -18.89 8.01
CA VAL A 4 -1.22 -18.52 6.89
C VAL A 4 0.17 -19.10 7.09
N ASP A 5 0.79 -19.53 6.03
CA ASP A 5 2.20 -19.88 6.02
C ASP A 5 3.04 -18.61 5.97
N TYR A 6 4.12 -18.57 6.76
CA TYR A 6 5.01 -17.43 6.81
C TYR A 6 6.39 -17.80 6.28
N GLN A 7 6.83 -17.06 5.28
CA GLN A 7 8.14 -17.24 4.66
C GLN A 7 8.90 -15.91 4.61
N ARG A 8 10.21 -15.95 4.45
CA ARG A 8 11.07 -14.77 4.32
C ARG A 8 11.78 -14.76 2.99
N ALA A 9 11.75 -13.61 2.34
CA ALA A 9 12.55 -13.38 1.15
C ALA A 9 14.03 -13.20 1.50
N SER A 10 14.90 -13.82 0.72
CA SER A 10 16.36 -13.68 0.84
C SER A 10 16.90 -12.51 0.02
N ASP A 11 16.30 -12.24 -1.13
CA ASP A 11 16.65 -11.18 -2.06
C ASP A 11 15.41 -10.74 -2.88
N PRO A 12 15.45 -9.54 -3.52
CA PRO A 12 14.32 -9.03 -4.27
C PRO A 12 13.94 -9.88 -5.50
N GLN A 13 14.91 -10.53 -6.13
CA GLN A 13 14.69 -11.28 -7.36
C GLN A 13 13.99 -12.61 -7.08
N SER A 14 14.46 -13.35 -6.08
CA SER A 14 13.79 -14.57 -5.61
C SER A 14 12.39 -14.28 -5.08
N ALA A 15 12.19 -13.15 -4.39
CA ALA A 15 10.89 -12.71 -3.93
C ALA A 15 9.90 -12.48 -5.09
N ALA A 16 10.37 -11.85 -6.18
CA ALA A 16 9.54 -11.61 -7.36
C ALA A 16 9.20 -12.92 -8.10
N VAL A 17 10.16 -13.87 -8.17
CA VAL A 17 9.92 -15.21 -8.73
C VAL A 17 8.88 -15.95 -7.91
N PHE A 18 9.04 -15.97 -6.59
CA PHE A 18 8.12 -16.62 -5.66
C PHE A 18 6.68 -16.13 -5.85
N MET A 19 6.47 -14.81 -5.94
CA MET A 19 5.14 -14.24 -6.14
C MET A 19 4.49 -14.58 -7.48
N ARG A 20 5.27 -14.88 -8.52
CA ARG A 20 4.72 -15.34 -9.80
C ARG A 20 4.27 -16.79 -9.73
N GLU A 21 4.91 -17.59 -8.90
CA GLU A 21 4.64 -19.02 -8.75
C GLU A 21 3.53 -19.30 -7.72
N HIS A 22 3.23 -18.33 -6.84
CA HIS A 22 2.26 -18.47 -5.75
C HIS A 22 1.23 -17.33 -5.83
N ALA A 23 0.18 -17.55 -6.61
CA ALA A 23 -0.89 -16.55 -6.81
C ALA A 23 -1.70 -16.24 -5.52
N ASP A 24 -1.63 -17.12 -4.54
CA ASP A 24 -2.26 -17.02 -3.23
C ASP A 24 -1.33 -16.40 -2.15
N ALA A 25 -0.12 -15.97 -2.54
CA ALA A 25 0.82 -15.30 -1.66
C ALA A 25 0.60 -13.77 -1.64
N ALA A 26 1.06 -13.13 -0.55
CA ALA A 26 1.14 -11.68 -0.45
C ALA A 26 2.45 -11.25 0.21
N PHE A 27 3.04 -10.16 -0.29
CA PHE A 27 4.16 -9.50 0.39
C PHE A 27 3.70 -8.89 1.71
N ILE A 28 4.50 -9.07 2.76
CA ILE A 28 4.33 -8.36 4.01
C ILE A 28 5.58 -7.52 4.35
N GLY A 29 5.40 -6.19 4.35
CA GLY A 29 6.34 -5.21 4.92
C GLY A 29 5.87 -4.81 6.31
N GLY A 30 5.48 -3.56 6.51
CA GLY A 30 4.94 -3.08 7.80
C GLY A 30 3.60 -3.70 8.22
N GLY A 31 2.87 -4.32 7.29
CA GLY A 31 1.61 -5.00 7.54
C GLY A 31 0.40 -4.08 7.80
N THR A 32 0.59 -2.78 7.92
CA THR A 32 -0.43 -1.80 8.36
C THR A 32 -1.67 -1.69 7.47
N ASN A 33 -1.61 -2.18 6.23
CA ASN A 33 -2.78 -2.29 5.36
C ASN A 33 -3.19 -3.76 5.14
N LEU A 34 -2.23 -4.66 4.87
CA LEU A 34 -2.54 -6.06 4.58
C LEU A 34 -3.22 -6.76 5.76
N LEU A 35 -2.68 -6.60 6.97
CA LEU A 35 -3.26 -7.26 8.16
C LEU A 35 -4.65 -6.71 8.51
N ASP A 36 -4.90 -5.43 8.25
CA ASP A 36 -6.22 -4.82 8.39
C ASP A 36 -7.23 -5.48 7.42
N LEU A 37 -6.86 -5.62 6.15
CA LEU A 37 -7.68 -6.32 5.15
C LEU A 37 -7.89 -7.80 5.48
N MET A 38 -6.90 -8.46 6.07
CA MET A 38 -7.03 -9.86 6.52
C MET A 38 -7.97 -9.97 7.72
N LYS A 39 -7.94 -9.01 8.66
CA LYS A 39 -8.88 -8.95 9.80
C LYS A 39 -10.32 -8.68 9.34
N ALA A 40 -10.48 -7.82 8.33
CA ALA A 40 -11.77 -7.54 7.70
C ALA A 40 -12.25 -8.63 6.73
N ASP A 41 -11.47 -9.72 6.58
CA ASP A 41 -11.77 -10.84 5.70
C ASP A 41 -11.89 -10.46 4.20
N VAL A 42 -11.26 -9.35 3.82
CA VAL A 42 -11.19 -8.84 2.44
C VAL A 42 -10.00 -9.44 1.68
N ALA A 43 -8.87 -9.64 2.36
CA ALA A 43 -7.70 -10.32 1.82
C ALA A 43 -7.48 -11.65 2.55
N ARG A 44 -7.29 -12.73 1.80
CA ARG A 44 -7.15 -14.10 2.31
C ARG A 44 -5.94 -14.81 1.71
N PRO A 45 -4.72 -14.23 1.81
CA PRO A 45 -3.53 -14.92 1.32
C PRO A 45 -3.29 -16.19 2.13
N GLN A 46 -2.83 -17.24 1.47
CA GLN A 46 -2.41 -18.47 2.14
C GLN A 46 -0.96 -18.39 2.62
N ILE A 47 -0.15 -17.55 1.94
CA ILE A 47 1.27 -17.37 2.24
C ILE A 47 1.58 -15.87 2.43
N LEU A 48 2.30 -15.55 3.50
CA LEU A 48 2.90 -14.22 3.71
C LEU A 48 4.40 -14.31 3.45
N LEU A 49 4.86 -13.60 2.42
CA LEU A 49 6.28 -13.46 2.12
C LEU A 49 6.83 -12.18 2.75
N ASP A 50 7.57 -12.33 3.84
CA ASP A 50 8.18 -11.21 4.57
C ASP A 50 9.38 -10.64 3.82
N VAL A 51 9.30 -9.36 3.49
CA VAL A 51 10.33 -8.60 2.76
C VAL A 51 11.15 -7.66 3.66
N ASN A 52 10.88 -7.61 4.98
CA ASN A 52 11.49 -6.62 5.88
C ASN A 52 13.02 -6.72 6.01
N ARG A 53 13.61 -7.84 5.65
CA ARG A 53 15.07 -8.05 5.71
C ARG A 53 15.81 -7.80 4.39
N LEU A 54 15.09 -7.42 3.34
CA LEU A 54 15.72 -7.06 2.08
C LEU A 54 16.47 -5.72 2.21
N ALA A 55 17.57 -5.56 1.48
CA ALA A 55 18.38 -4.35 1.45
C ALA A 55 17.70 -3.23 0.65
N LEU A 56 16.49 -2.84 1.06
CA LEU A 56 15.64 -1.83 0.41
C LEU A 56 15.19 -0.73 1.39
N SER A 57 15.96 -0.48 2.45
CA SER A 57 15.61 0.50 3.49
C SER A 57 16.50 1.76 3.50
N GLU A 58 17.22 2.02 2.41
CA GLU A 58 18.11 3.17 2.32
C GLU A 58 17.49 4.33 1.54
N ILE A 59 17.90 5.56 1.91
CA ILE A 59 17.67 6.79 1.16
C ILE A 59 19.04 7.29 0.71
N SER A 60 19.23 7.48 -0.59
CA SER A 60 20.48 7.94 -1.17
C SER A 60 20.27 9.01 -2.23
N GLU A 61 21.24 9.92 -2.39
CA GLU A 61 21.25 10.87 -3.49
C GLU A 61 21.67 10.19 -4.80
N ARG A 62 21.02 10.62 -5.87
CA ARG A 62 21.38 10.23 -7.23
C ARG A 62 22.33 11.26 -7.84
N ALA A 63 23.06 10.86 -8.87
CA ALA A 63 23.98 11.75 -9.59
C ALA A 63 23.27 12.96 -10.25
N ASP A 64 21.98 12.82 -10.55
CA ASP A 64 21.14 13.89 -11.11
C ASP A 64 20.58 14.84 -10.04
N GLY A 65 20.95 14.63 -8.77
CA GLY A 65 20.46 15.41 -7.64
C GLY A 65 19.11 14.93 -7.08
N GLY A 66 18.46 13.95 -7.69
CA GLY A 66 17.24 13.32 -7.14
C GLY A 66 17.54 12.44 -5.94
N LEU A 67 16.49 11.88 -5.31
CA LEU A 67 16.62 10.89 -4.26
C LEU A 67 16.16 9.52 -4.74
N ARG A 68 16.93 8.50 -4.38
CA ARG A 68 16.52 7.10 -4.43
C ARG A 68 16.02 6.70 -3.05
N ILE A 69 14.76 6.29 -2.96
CA ILE A 69 14.12 5.90 -1.70
C ILE A 69 13.79 4.41 -1.80
N GLY A 70 14.33 3.61 -0.90
CA GLY A 70 14.06 2.18 -0.83
C GLY A 70 12.61 1.89 -0.43
N ALA A 71 12.02 0.85 -1.00
CA ALA A 71 10.62 0.49 -0.76
C ALA A 71 10.31 0.14 0.70
N LEU A 72 11.32 -0.25 1.49
CA LEU A 72 11.20 -0.62 2.90
C LEU A 72 11.56 0.50 3.88
N VAL A 73 11.92 1.69 3.39
CA VAL A 73 12.07 2.88 4.24
C VAL A 73 10.76 3.13 4.98
N ARG A 74 10.83 3.28 6.31
CA ARG A 74 9.65 3.56 7.12
C ARG A 74 9.12 4.96 6.83
N ASN A 75 7.81 5.13 6.86
CA ASN A 75 7.18 6.43 6.60
C ASN A 75 7.66 7.52 7.59
N SER A 76 7.89 7.14 8.86
CA SER A 76 8.46 8.05 9.86
C SER A 76 9.88 8.49 9.52
N ASP A 77 10.73 7.56 9.07
CA ASP A 77 12.13 7.85 8.73
C ASP A 77 12.20 8.72 7.46
N LEU A 78 11.37 8.38 6.45
CA LEU A 78 11.27 9.18 5.23
C LEU A 78 10.80 10.61 5.52
N ALA A 79 9.73 10.75 6.31
CA ALA A 79 9.17 12.07 6.63
C ALA A 79 10.15 12.97 7.39
N ASN A 80 11.00 12.37 8.22
CA ASN A 80 11.97 13.11 9.05
C ASN A 80 13.39 13.17 8.46
N HIS A 81 13.60 12.55 7.28
CA HIS A 81 14.92 12.57 6.66
C HIS A 81 15.34 13.99 6.27
N PRO A 82 16.58 14.46 6.61
CA PRO A 82 16.99 15.83 6.36
C PRO A 82 16.83 16.29 4.91
N LEU A 83 17.25 15.47 3.95
CA LEU A 83 17.12 15.78 2.52
C LEU A 83 15.65 15.88 2.08
N VAL A 84 14.76 15.04 2.63
CA VAL A 84 13.33 15.10 2.32
C VAL A 84 12.71 16.35 2.90
N ARG A 85 13.00 16.68 4.14
CA ARG A 85 12.47 17.89 4.79
C ARG A 85 12.91 19.18 4.12
N THR A 86 14.14 19.23 3.62
CA THR A 86 14.70 20.46 3.02
C THR A 86 14.39 20.59 1.53
N ARG A 87 14.41 19.49 0.78
CA ARG A 87 14.28 19.52 -0.69
C ARG A 87 12.92 19.11 -1.20
N TYR A 88 12.19 18.30 -0.43
CA TYR A 88 10.86 17.77 -0.77
C TYR A 88 9.87 17.96 0.40
N PRO A 89 9.68 19.20 0.90
CA PRO A 89 8.89 19.46 2.11
C PRO A 89 7.44 18.99 1.98
N LEU A 90 6.86 19.03 0.77
CA LEU A 90 5.51 18.52 0.53
C LEU A 90 5.40 17.02 0.82
N LEU A 91 6.40 16.22 0.44
CA LEU A 91 6.43 14.79 0.75
C LEU A 91 6.48 14.54 2.25
N SER A 92 7.33 15.27 2.98
CA SER A 92 7.38 15.19 4.44
C SER A 92 6.03 15.54 5.08
N GLN A 93 5.41 16.64 4.65
CA GLN A 93 4.11 17.10 5.17
C GLN A 93 2.99 16.08 4.89
N ALA A 94 2.92 15.55 3.67
CA ALA A 94 1.94 14.54 3.29
C ALA A 94 2.05 13.29 4.15
N LEU A 95 3.28 12.80 4.38
CA LEU A 95 3.52 11.65 5.23
C LEU A 95 3.13 11.90 6.69
N LEU A 96 3.41 13.11 7.22
CA LEU A 96 3.10 13.47 8.60
C LEU A 96 1.62 13.77 8.83
N ALA A 97 0.89 14.21 7.80
CA ALA A 97 -0.56 14.41 7.85
C ALA A 97 -1.34 13.10 7.88
N GLY A 98 -0.81 12.04 7.27
CA GLY A 98 -1.46 10.73 7.21
C GLY A 98 -1.14 9.83 8.40
N ALA A 99 -2.09 8.97 8.77
CA ALA A 99 -1.97 7.93 9.80
C ALA A 99 -1.54 8.45 11.18
N SER A 100 -1.37 7.54 12.15
CA SER A 100 -0.79 7.86 13.46
C SER A 100 0.74 7.67 13.45
N PRO A 101 1.47 8.25 14.44
CA PRO A 101 2.90 8.00 14.57
C PRO A 101 3.24 6.51 14.66
N GLN A 102 2.44 5.72 15.38
CA GLN A 102 2.63 4.27 15.52
C GLN A 102 2.52 3.55 14.16
N LEU A 103 1.52 3.91 13.37
CA LEU A 103 1.37 3.35 12.03
C LEU A 103 2.52 3.76 11.11
N ARG A 104 2.96 5.03 11.15
CA ARG A 104 4.09 5.51 10.35
C ARG A 104 5.41 4.81 10.68
N ASN A 105 5.61 4.42 11.95
CA ASN A 105 6.79 3.66 12.38
C ASN A 105 6.83 2.24 11.81
N MET A 106 5.69 1.70 11.41
CA MET A 106 5.58 0.36 10.81
C MET A 106 5.40 0.40 9.30
N ALA A 107 4.61 1.34 8.78
CA ALA A 107 4.34 1.47 7.35
C ALA A 107 5.62 1.75 6.56
N THR A 108 5.73 1.11 5.41
CA THR A 108 6.86 1.27 4.49
C THR A 108 6.48 2.14 3.29
N THR A 109 7.45 2.76 2.65
CA THR A 109 7.26 3.57 1.44
C THR A 109 6.53 2.79 0.34
N GLY A 110 7.01 1.59 0.01
CA GLY A 110 6.36 0.73 -0.98
C GLY A 110 4.95 0.31 -0.56
N GLY A 111 4.77 -0.04 0.72
CA GLY A 111 3.45 -0.39 1.26
C GLY A 111 2.46 0.78 1.23
N ASN A 112 2.93 2.00 1.44
CA ASN A 112 2.10 3.20 1.33
C ASN A 112 1.67 3.45 -0.12
N LEU A 113 2.57 3.37 -1.09
CA LEU A 113 2.24 3.52 -2.52
C LEU A 113 1.24 2.44 -2.99
N MET A 114 1.43 1.22 -2.52
CA MET A 114 0.64 0.05 -2.93
C MET A 114 -0.59 -0.22 -2.06
N GLN A 115 -0.91 0.66 -1.10
CA GLN A 115 -2.06 0.45 -0.23
C GLN A 115 -3.37 0.40 -1.03
N ARG A 116 -4.33 -0.36 -0.52
CA ARG A 116 -5.64 -0.53 -1.16
C ARG A 116 -6.57 0.63 -0.81
N THR A 117 -7.57 0.84 -1.65
CA THR A 117 -8.60 1.87 -1.46
C THR A 117 -9.29 1.79 -0.10
N ARG A 118 -9.89 2.91 0.35
CA ARG A 118 -10.76 3.00 1.55
C ARG A 118 -12.24 2.97 1.18
N CYS A 119 -12.59 2.50 0.00
CA CYS A 119 -13.96 2.33 -0.46
C CYS A 119 -14.74 1.40 0.48
N TYR A 120 -15.90 1.85 0.98
CA TYR A 120 -16.75 1.06 1.88
C TYR A 120 -17.16 -0.28 1.26
N TYR A 121 -17.53 -0.28 0.00
CA TYR A 121 -17.93 -1.50 -0.73
C TYR A 121 -16.78 -2.48 -0.95
N PHE A 122 -15.54 -2.01 -0.88
CA PHE A 122 -14.35 -2.87 -0.90
C PHE A 122 -14.11 -3.53 0.46
N TYR A 123 -14.28 -2.76 1.55
CA TYR A 123 -14.03 -3.23 2.92
C TYR A 123 -15.15 -4.10 3.49
N ASP A 124 -16.40 -3.84 3.10
CA ASP A 124 -17.55 -4.62 3.56
C ASP A 124 -17.95 -5.63 2.49
N SER A 125 -17.63 -6.90 2.73
CA SER A 125 -17.95 -8.00 1.82
C SER A 125 -19.46 -8.24 1.66
N GLY A 126 -20.30 -7.74 2.56
CA GLY A 126 -21.76 -7.79 2.49
C GLY A 126 -22.41 -6.66 1.68
N SER A 127 -21.65 -5.59 1.34
CA SER A 127 -22.21 -4.37 0.70
C SER A 127 -22.43 -4.48 -0.80
N GLY A 128 -22.32 -5.67 -1.40
CA GLY A 128 -22.58 -5.89 -2.83
C GLY A 128 -21.31 -6.03 -3.70
N PRO A 129 -21.48 -5.95 -5.03
CA PRO A 129 -20.41 -6.26 -5.99
C PRO A 129 -19.27 -5.25 -5.94
N CYS A 130 -18.02 -5.75 -6.04
CA CYS A 130 -16.82 -4.94 -6.06
C CYS A 130 -15.74 -5.58 -6.95
N ASN A 131 -15.44 -4.99 -8.10
CA ASN A 131 -14.43 -5.48 -9.04
C ASN A 131 -13.00 -5.55 -8.47
N LYS A 132 -12.69 -4.78 -7.39
CA LYS A 132 -11.38 -4.87 -6.72
C LYS A 132 -11.26 -6.06 -5.78
N ARG A 133 -12.38 -6.56 -5.28
CA ARG A 133 -12.45 -7.74 -4.41
C ARG A 133 -12.73 -9.00 -5.21
N ASP A 134 -13.69 -8.93 -6.13
CA ASP A 134 -14.13 -10.03 -6.99
C ASP A 134 -14.22 -9.49 -8.43
N PRO A 135 -13.16 -9.71 -9.25
CA PRO A 135 -13.08 -9.17 -10.61
C PRO A 135 -14.27 -9.64 -11.50
N GLY A 136 -14.91 -8.70 -12.16
CA GLY A 136 -16.06 -8.95 -13.02
C GLY A 136 -17.42 -8.88 -12.30
N SER A 137 -17.46 -8.77 -10.97
CA SER A 137 -18.72 -8.70 -10.22
C SER A 137 -19.45 -7.36 -10.36
N GLY A 138 -18.75 -6.28 -10.72
CA GLY A 138 -19.33 -4.93 -10.84
C GLY A 138 -18.84 -3.97 -9.75
N CYS A 139 -19.48 -2.80 -9.66
CA CYS A 139 -19.13 -1.74 -8.71
C CYS A 139 -20.38 -1.14 -8.06
N ALA A 140 -20.72 -1.58 -6.85
CA ALA A 140 -21.88 -1.07 -6.09
C ALA A 140 -21.77 0.41 -5.74
N ALA A 141 -20.57 0.97 -5.66
CA ALA A 141 -20.37 2.40 -5.37
C ALA A 141 -20.96 3.33 -6.45
N ARG A 142 -21.05 2.89 -7.70
CA ARG A 142 -21.58 3.74 -8.80
C ARG A 142 -23.04 4.13 -8.63
N GLY A 143 -23.85 3.22 -8.14
CA GLY A 143 -25.29 3.46 -7.87
C GLY A 143 -25.60 3.73 -6.39
N GLY A 144 -24.59 3.66 -5.52
CA GLY A 144 -24.75 3.80 -4.08
C GLY A 144 -24.13 5.08 -3.51
N PHE A 145 -23.80 5.05 -2.22
CA PHE A 145 -23.12 6.15 -1.56
C PHE A 145 -21.67 6.27 -2.06
N ASN A 146 -21.35 7.38 -2.76
CA ASN A 146 -20.07 7.54 -3.46
C ASN A 146 -19.39 8.91 -3.25
N ARG A 147 -19.74 9.65 -2.21
CA ARG A 147 -19.20 11.01 -1.96
C ARG A 147 -17.70 11.06 -1.72
N ILE A 148 -17.08 9.94 -1.34
CA ILE A 148 -15.62 9.81 -1.12
C ILE A 148 -14.88 9.21 -2.31
N HIS A 149 -15.55 9.06 -3.44
CA HIS A 149 -15.01 8.41 -4.63
C HIS A 149 -14.53 9.43 -5.66
N ALA A 150 -13.88 8.93 -6.71
CA ALA A 150 -13.30 9.76 -7.75
C ALA A 150 -14.37 10.57 -8.51
N ILE A 151 -14.09 11.85 -8.73
CA ILE A 151 -14.81 12.72 -9.64
C ILE A 151 -14.22 12.62 -11.05
N LEU A 152 -12.89 12.57 -11.12
CA LEU A 152 -12.10 12.46 -12.35
C LEU A 152 -11.26 11.19 -12.33
N GLY A 153 -10.85 10.69 -13.51
CA GLY A 153 -9.96 9.55 -13.64
C GLY A 153 -10.58 8.20 -13.23
N ALA A 154 -11.89 8.14 -13.03
CA ALA A 154 -12.59 6.89 -12.77
C ALA A 154 -12.80 6.08 -14.05
N SER A 155 -13.06 4.78 -13.91
CA SER A 155 -13.46 3.90 -15.00
C SER A 155 -14.84 3.29 -14.75
N ASP A 156 -15.43 2.67 -15.79
CA ASP A 156 -16.68 1.93 -15.63
C ASP A 156 -16.56 0.75 -14.67
N ALA A 157 -15.35 0.22 -14.51
CA ALA A 157 -15.10 -0.90 -13.61
C ALA A 157 -14.97 -0.46 -12.13
N CYS A 158 -14.51 0.78 -11.86
CA CYS A 158 -14.26 1.21 -10.48
C CYS A 158 -14.15 2.73 -10.37
N VAL A 159 -14.79 3.29 -9.35
CA VAL A 159 -14.73 4.73 -9.01
C VAL A 159 -13.89 5.01 -7.75
N ALA A 160 -13.19 4.01 -7.19
CA ALA A 160 -12.41 4.20 -5.98
C ALA A 160 -11.13 5.02 -6.23
N THR A 161 -10.75 5.83 -5.23
CA THR A 161 -9.48 6.56 -5.20
C THR A 161 -8.40 5.76 -4.50
N ASN A 162 -7.12 6.05 -4.80
CA ASN A 162 -6.00 5.65 -3.95
C ASN A 162 -5.94 6.58 -2.74
N PRO A 163 -5.84 6.08 -1.50
CA PRO A 163 -5.96 6.89 -0.29
C PRO A 163 -4.63 7.52 0.17
N SER A 164 -3.54 7.37 -0.59
CA SER A 164 -2.22 7.83 -0.16
C SER A 164 -1.99 9.30 -0.48
N ASP A 165 -1.89 10.16 0.54
CA ASP A 165 -1.45 11.55 0.40
C ASP A 165 -0.02 11.63 -0.17
N MET A 166 0.81 10.61 0.11
CA MET A 166 2.15 10.50 -0.45
C MET A 166 2.11 10.38 -1.99
N ASN A 167 1.14 9.65 -2.56
CA ASN A 167 1.00 9.55 -4.01
C ASN A 167 0.71 10.90 -4.65
N VAL A 168 -0.08 11.75 -3.98
CA VAL A 168 -0.35 13.12 -4.44
C VAL A 168 0.90 13.98 -4.38
N ALA A 169 1.69 13.85 -3.31
CA ALA A 169 2.93 14.61 -3.15
C ALA A 169 4.05 14.18 -4.11
N LEU A 170 3.95 13.00 -4.72
CA LEU A 170 4.93 12.46 -5.67
C LEU A 170 4.52 12.68 -7.14
N ALA A 171 3.28 13.08 -7.41
CA ALA A 171 2.77 13.39 -8.75
C ALA A 171 3.18 14.81 -9.18
#